data_12bd069dc00850640e5b634e9fa75aee
#
_entry.id   12bd069dc00850640e5b634e9fa75aee
#
_cell.length_a   1.000
_cell.length_b   1.000
_cell.length_c   1.000
_cell.angle_alpha   90.00
_cell.angle_beta   90.00
_cell.angle_gamma   90.00
#
_symmetry.space_group_name_H-M   'P 1'
#
loop_
_entity.id
_entity.type
_entity.pdbx_description
1 polymer ?
#
loop_
_entity_poly.entity_id
_entity_poly.type
_entity_poly.pdbx_seq_one_letter_code
_entity_poly.pdbx_strand_id
1 'polypeptide(L)'
;MKVAILGQRGGWHTESLRGALARRGLAAECYSVTQLTARVTGRPRLSAATAPLDDCDVVFVRAIPMGSLEQVIYRMDALRMLEHDGVRVVNSALAIEHGVDKYYTSARLHDAGLPTPRTIVCERFEEALAAYEELGGDVVVKPLFGSEGKGIVRITDGDTAYRVFRALELGRSIYCLQEFVPHGRADIRAFVVGGRVIGAMLRRAQGWKTNASQGAKGEPLEPDERLIDLSLRAARVVGAEHAGVDILPRDDGEYSVIEVNTIPGWRALRAATGVDAARCLVDHVLEEVGWSG
;
A
#
# COMPACT_ATOMS: atom_id res chain seq x y z
N MET A 1 20.46 -14.53 13.34
CA MET A 1 19.76 -13.84 12.22
C MET A 1 19.94 -12.34 12.35
N LYS A 2 20.35 -11.67 11.29
CA LYS A 2 20.50 -10.21 11.21
C LYS A 2 19.26 -9.61 10.55
N VAL A 3 18.59 -8.66 11.20
CA VAL A 3 17.35 -8.03 10.73
C VAL A 3 17.52 -6.52 10.69
N ALA A 4 17.11 -5.90 9.58
CA ALA A 4 17.03 -4.45 9.46
C ALA A 4 15.60 -3.99 9.11
N ILE A 5 15.29 -2.75 9.45
CA ILE A 5 14.02 -2.10 9.11
C ILE A 5 14.34 -0.83 8.32
N LEU A 6 13.85 -0.72 7.09
CA LEU A 6 13.87 0.50 6.30
C LEU A 6 12.58 1.29 6.56
N GLY A 7 12.68 2.32 7.40
CA GLY A 7 11.52 3.06 7.86
C GLY A 7 11.85 4.37 8.55
N GLN A 8 10.89 4.92 9.27
CA GLN A 8 11.09 6.11 10.08
C GLN A 8 11.57 5.71 11.48
N ARG A 9 12.77 6.14 11.87
CA ARG A 9 13.30 5.93 13.22
C ARG A 9 12.36 6.54 14.26
N GLY A 10 12.02 5.79 15.32
CA GLY A 10 11.06 6.21 16.34
C GLY A 10 9.60 6.26 15.87
N GLY A 11 9.31 5.91 14.62
CA GLY A 11 7.95 5.81 14.10
C GLY A 11 7.19 4.66 14.77
N TRP A 12 5.90 4.87 15.07
CA TRP A 12 5.08 3.89 15.80
C TRP A 12 5.11 2.49 15.17
N HIS A 13 5.03 2.37 13.85
CA HIS A 13 5.06 1.08 13.14
C HIS A 13 6.44 0.41 13.22
N THR A 14 7.51 1.20 13.13
CA THR A 14 8.88 0.73 13.28
C THR A 14 9.12 0.18 14.69
N GLU A 15 8.70 0.92 15.72
CA GLU A 15 8.84 0.47 17.11
C GLU A 15 7.94 -0.73 17.42
N SER A 16 6.76 -0.83 16.78
CA SER A 16 5.91 -2.02 16.87
C SER A 16 6.60 -3.28 16.31
N LEU A 17 7.28 -3.17 15.15
CA LEU A 17 8.09 -4.26 14.58
C LEU A 17 9.29 -4.61 15.46
N ARG A 18 10.03 -3.60 15.93
CA ARG A 18 11.17 -3.83 16.84
C ARG A 18 10.74 -4.57 18.10
N GLY A 19 9.61 -4.16 18.68
CA GLY A 19 9.04 -4.85 19.84
C GLY A 19 8.60 -6.28 19.53
N ALA A 20 8.05 -6.56 18.36
CA ALA A 20 7.70 -7.92 17.94
C ALA A 20 8.95 -8.80 17.75
N LEU A 21 9.99 -8.29 17.10
CA LEU A 21 11.27 -8.97 16.93
C LEU A 21 11.98 -9.24 18.28
N ALA A 22 11.98 -8.25 19.17
CA ALA A 22 12.57 -8.39 20.51
C ALA A 22 11.91 -9.52 21.34
N ARG A 23 10.59 -9.71 21.21
CA ARG A 23 9.88 -10.84 21.84
C ARG A 23 10.30 -12.22 21.29
N ARG A 24 10.93 -12.24 20.11
CA ARG A 24 11.53 -13.45 19.49
C ARG A 24 13.05 -13.50 19.66
N GLY A 25 13.62 -12.71 20.59
CA GLY A 25 15.06 -12.68 20.86
C GLY A 25 15.90 -11.99 19.77
N LEU A 26 15.28 -11.26 18.84
CA LEU A 26 15.95 -10.61 17.71
C LEU A 26 16.04 -9.10 17.91
N ALA A 27 17.23 -8.53 17.66
CA ALA A 27 17.42 -7.09 17.56
C ALA A 27 17.32 -6.66 16.10
N ALA A 28 16.69 -5.50 15.85
CA ALA A 28 16.65 -4.89 14.53
C ALA A 28 16.93 -3.39 14.62
N GLU A 29 17.85 -2.93 13.78
CA GLU A 29 18.13 -1.51 13.62
C GLU A 29 17.23 -0.91 12.54
N CYS A 30 16.89 0.37 12.73
CA CYS A 30 16.06 1.11 11.78
C CYS A 30 16.89 2.16 11.05
N TYR A 31 16.77 2.16 9.73
CA TYR A 31 17.41 3.12 8.84
C TYR A 31 16.37 3.77 7.92
N SER A 32 16.63 5.03 7.53
CA SER A 32 15.84 5.64 6.45
C SER A 32 16.27 5.07 5.09
N VAL A 33 15.31 4.79 4.23
CA VAL A 33 15.60 4.41 2.84
C VAL A 33 16.33 5.53 2.07
N THR A 34 16.27 6.77 2.54
CA THR A 34 17.02 7.90 1.95
C THR A 34 18.50 7.89 2.32
N GLN A 35 18.93 7.01 3.20
CA GLN A 35 20.33 6.84 3.61
C GLN A 35 21.02 5.67 2.89
N LEU A 36 20.36 5.09 1.88
CA LEU A 36 20.93 4.02 1.08
C LEU A 36 22.14 4.52 0.28
N THR A 37 23.19 3.70 0.27
CA THR A 37 24.37 3.90 -0.57
C THR A 37 24.70 2.59 -1.27
N ALA A 38 24.59 2.57 -2.60
CA ALA A 38 24.90 1.42 -3.42
C ALA A 38 26.32 1.54 -4.00
N ARG A 39 27.02 0.41 -4.11
CA ARG A 39 28.34 0.28 -4.74
C ARG A 39 28.26 -0.78 -5.84
N VAL A 40 28.59 -0.41 -7.06
CA VAL A 40 28.62 -1.34 -8.19
C VAL A 40 29.77 -2.33 -8.01
N THR A 41 30.88 -1.87 -7.45
CA THR A 41 32.06 -2.66 -7.15
C THR A 41 32.41 -2.55 -5.67
N GLY A 42 32.88 -3.65 -5.09
CA GLY A 42 33.28 -3.71 -3.68
C GLY A 42 32.14 -4.08 -2.72
N ARG A 43 32.48 -4.17 -1.43
CA ARG A 43 31.56 -4.53 -0.34
C ARG A 43 31.59 -3.46 0.75
N PRO A 44 30.48 -3.22 1.48
CA PRO A 44 29.15 -3.76 1.21
C PRO A 44 28.58 -3.20 -0.10
N ARG A 45 27.85 -4.01 -0.87
CA ARG A 45 27.18 -3.55 -2.11
C ARG A 45 26.08 -2.56 -1.82
N LEU A 46 25.32 -2.79 -0.73
CA LEU A 46 24.33 -1.85 -0.26
C LEU A 46 24.49 -1.62 1.25
N SER A 47 24.52 -0.34 1.63
CA SER A 47 24.50 0.07 3.04
C SER A 47 23.44 1.12 3.29
N ALA A 48 22.92 1.19 4.52
CA ALA A 48 22.12 2.32 5.00
C ALA A 48 22.91 3.06 6.07
N ALA A 49 23.15 4.35 5.87
CA ALA A 49 24.18 5.09 6.60
C ALA A 49 25.54 4.35 6.48
N THR A 50 26.02 3.72 7.54
CA THR A 50 27.29 2.93 7.54
C THR A 50 27.05 1.43 7.70
N ALA A 51 25.80 1.00 7.96
CA ALA A 51 25.49 -0.39 8.21
C ALA A 51 25.32 -1.18 6.89
N PRO A 52 26.02 -2.31 6.71
CA PRO A 52 25.84 -3.18 5.55
C PRO A 52 24.45 -3.84 5.59
N LEU A 53 23.67 -3.70 4.52
CA LEU A 53 22.36 -4.35 4.39
C LEU A 53 22.45 -5.69 3.66
N ASP A 54 23.45 -5.88 2.82
CA ASP A 54 23.76 -7.14 2.13
C ASP A 54 24.24 -8.25 3.06
N ASP A 55 24.51 -7.93 4.32
CA ASP A 55 24.78 -8.90 5.40
C ASP A 55 23.53 -9.30 6.21
N CYS A 56 22.36 -8.70 5.89
CA CYS A 56 21.12 -9.03 6.59
C CYS A 56 20.46 -10.28 6.01
N ASP A 57 19.81 -11.06 6.89
CA ASP A 57 18.95 -12.18 6.48
C ASP A 57 17.58 -11.66 6.03
N VAL A 58 17.07 -10.62 6.74
CA VAL A 58 15.73 -10.03 6.49
C VAL A 58 15.79 -8.51 6.57
N VAL A 59 15.14 -7.85 5.61
CA VAL A 59 14.92 -6.40 5.60
C VAL A 59 13.42 -6.10 5.50
N PHE A 60 12.83 -5.52 6.55
CA PHE A 60 11.44 -5.04 6.52
C PHE A 60 11.38 -3.63 5.93
N VAL A 61 10.55 -3.44 4.90
CA VAL A 61 10.33 -2.13 4.27
C VAL A 61 9.06 -1.50 4.84
N ARG A 62 9.20 -0.35 5.52
CA ARG A 62 8.08 0.35 6.17
C ARG A 62 7.81 1.74 5.62
N ALA A 63 8.66 2.23 4.73
CA ALA A 63 8.43 3.49 4.04
C ALA A 63 9.25 3.58 2.75
N ILE A 64 8.59 3.99 1.68
CA ILE A 64 9.23 4.52 0.47
C ILE A 64 8.71 5.97 0.34
N PRO A 65 9.47 6.97 0.81
CA PRO A 65 9.03 8.36 0.73
C PRO A 65 8.97 8.84 -0.72
N MET A 66 8.11 9.81 -0.97
CA MET A 66 8.06 10.50 -2.25
C MET A 66 9.44 11.10 -2.61
N GLY A 67 9.69 11.26 -3.89
CA GLY A 67 10.93 11.81 -4.41
C GLY A 67 10.82 12.06 -5.91
N SER A 68 11.93 12.49 -6.54
CA SER A 68 12.02 12.51 -7.99
C SER A 68 11.94 11.09 -8.56
N LEU A 69 11.67 10.97 -9.85
CA LEU A 69 11.67 9.67 -10.54
C LEU A 69 12.99 8.91 -10.31
N GLU A 70 14.12 9.59 -10.41
CA GLU A 70 15.45 9.00 -10.16
C GLU A 70 15.58 8.45 -8.72
N GLN A 71 15.12 9.22 -7.73
CA GLN A 71 15.17 8.79 -6.33
C GLN A 71 14.29 7.56 -6.07
N VAL A 72 13.11 7.51 -6.67
CA VAL A 72 12.19 6.37 -6.49
C VAL A 72 12.75 5.13 -7.19
N ILE A 73 13.19 5.25 -8.46
CA ILE A 73 13.83 4.16 -9.21
C ILE A 73 15.03 3.63 -8.44
N TYR A 74 15.95 4.51 -8.04
CA TYR A 74 17.14 4.11 -7.28
C TYR A 74 16.81 3.29 -6.02
N ARG A 75 15.80 3.73 -5.24
CA ARG A 75 15.37 3.00 -4.02
C ARG A 75 14.80 1.63 -4.35
N MET A 76 13.99 1.53 -5.41
CA MET A 76 13.41 0.27 -5.83
C MET A 76 14.48 -0.69 -6.37
N ASP A 77 15.43 -0.19 -7.17
CA ASP A 77 16.55 -0.99 -7.66
C ASP A 77 17.47 -1.45 -6.52
N ALA A 78 17.70 -0.60 -5.51
CA ALA A 78 18.45 -1.00 -4.33
C ALA A 78 17.78 -2.16 -3.57
N LEU A 79 16.44 -2.16 -3.45
CA LEU A 79 15.71 -3.28 -2.85
C LEU A 79 15.82 -4.55 -3.72
N ARG A 80 15.66 -4.43 -5.05
CA ARG A 80 15.83 -5.57 -5.97
C ARG A 80 17.25 -6.16 -5.91
N MET A 81 18.25 -5.31 -5.74
CA MET A 81 19.65 -5.79 -5.60
C MET A 81 19.86 -6.53 -4.27
N LEU A 82 19.20 -6.13 -3.17
CA LEU A 82 19.21 -6.93 -1.93
C LEU A 82 18.60 -8.31 -2.17
N GLU A 83 17.45 -8.38 -2.83
CA GLU A 83 16.78 -9.66 -3.17
C GLU A 83 17.68 -10.53 -4.06
N HIS A 84 18.31 -9.92 -5.06
CA HIS A 84 19.28 -10.62 -5.93
C HIS A 84 20.47 -11.20 -5.16
N ASP A 85 20.94 -10.50 -4.13
CA ASP A 85 22.05 -10.93 -3.27
C ASP A 85 21.59 -11.92 -2.16
N GLY A 86 20.31 -12.32 -2.17
CA GLY A 86 19.75 -13.34 -1.27
C GLY A 86 19.17 -12.80 0.03
N VAL A 87 19.08 -11.49 0.22
CA VAL A 87 18.42 -10.88 1.38
C VAL A 87 16.91 -10.93 1.21
N ARG A 88 16.19 -11.41 2.22
CA ARG A 88 14.73 -11.42 2.19
C ARG A 88 14.17 -10.01 2.45
N VAL A 89 13.57 -9.41 1.45
CA VAL A 89 12.91 -8.10 1.54
C VAL A 89 11.41 -8.28 1.72
N VAL A 90 10.81 -7.61 2.70
CA VAL A 90 9.39 -7.78 3.09
C VAL A 90 8.64 -6.43 3.14
N ASN A 91 7.66 -6.18 2.29
CA ASN A 91 7.30 -6.93 1.08
C ASN A 91 8.42 -6.85 0.03
N SER A 92 8.39 -7.76 -0.94
CA SER A 92 9.32 -7.72 -2.07
C SER A 92 9.26 -6.38 -2.81
N ALA A 93 10.36 -6.01 -3.44
CA ALA A 93 10.42 -4.78 -4.25
C ALA A 93 9.31 -4.77 -5.31
N LEU A 94 9.07 -5.90 -5.98
CA LEU A 94 8.03 -6.04 -6.99
C LEU A 94 6.62 -5.84 -6.41
N ALA A 95 6.32 -6.43 -5.26
CA ALA A 95 5.02 -6.25 -4.60
C ALA A 95 4.80 -4.80 -4.17
N ILE A 96 5.85 -4.11 -3.69
CA ILE A 96 5.79 -2.69 -3.34
C ILE A 96 5.47 -1.85 -4.58
N GLU A 97 6.17 -2.09 -5.69
CA GLU A 97 5.95 -1.39 -6.96
C GLU A 97 4.51 -1.58 -7.46
N HIS A 98 4.02 -2.82 -7.48
CA HIS A 98 2.64 -3.11 -7.87
C HIS A 98 1.62 -2.37 -6.99
N GLY A 99 1.81 -2.37 -5.67
CA GLY A 99 0.84 -1.79 -4.73
C GLY A 99 0.80 -0.27 -4.71
N VAL A 100 1.86 0.43 -5.17
CA VAL A 100 1.84 1.90 -5.25
C VAL A 100 1.26 2.42 -6.56
N ASP A 101 1.25 1.61 -7.62
CA ASP A 101 0.71 1.95 -8.94
C ASP A 101 -0.78 1.63 -9.02
N LYS A 102 -1.62 2.67 -8.95
CA LYS A 102 -3.08 2.50 -8.98
C LYS A 102 -3.60 1.98 -10.30
N TYR A 103 -2.97 2.34 -11.42
CA TYR A 103 -3.35 1.82 -12.73
C TYR A 103 -3.07 0.33 -12.81
N TYR A 104 -1.83 -0.05 -12.55
CA TYR A 104 -1.41 -1.45 -12.64
C TYR A 104 -2.21 -2.33 -11.68
N THR A 105 -2.37 -1.91 -10.43
CA THR A 105 -3.18 -2.64 -9.44
C THR A 105 -4.62 -2.80 -9.90
N SER A 106 -5.28 -1.73 -10.38
CA SER A 106 -6.67 -1.80 -10.85
C SER A 106 -6.82 -2.74 -12.05
N ALA A 107 -5.91 -2.69 -13.02
CA ALA A 107 -5.89 -3.58 -14.18
C ALA A 107 -5.72 -5.05 -13.75
N ARG A 108 -4.78 -5.33 -12.86
CA ARG A 108 -4.53 -6.69 -12.35
C ARG A 108 -5.70 -7.24 -11.54
N LEU A 109 -6.36 -6.40 -10.73
CA LEU A 109 -7.57 -6.80 -10.01
C LEU A 109 -8.69 -7.17 -11.00
N HIS A 110 -8.89 -6.36 -12.03
CA HIS A 110 -9.87 -6.61 -13.08
C HIS A 110 -9.58 -7.93 -13.84
N ASP A 111 -8.34 -8.12 -14.30
CA ASP A 111 -7.90 -9.32 -15.02
C ASP A 111 -8.07 -10.59 -14.17
N ALA A 112 -7.93 -10.48 -12.86
CA ALA A 112 -8.18 -11.59 -11.92
C ALA A 112 -9.66 -11.82 -11.62
N GLY A 113 -10.57 -11.08 -12.24
CA GLY A 113 -12.02 -11.17 -12.01
C GLY A 113 -12.45 -10.69 -10.62
N LEU A 114 -11.69 -9.78 -10.01
CA LEU A 114 -12.09 -9.14 -8.76
C LEU A 114 -12.95 -7.91 -9.04
N PRO A 115 -14.04 -7.69 -8.30
CA PRO A 115 -14.86 -6.50 -8.47
C PRO A 115 -14.05 -5.26 -8.09
N THR A 116 -13.79 -4.40 -9.08
CA THR A 116 -13.10 -3.12 -8.92
C THR A 116 -13.83 -2.05 -9.74
N PRO A 117 -13.84 -0.79 -9.31
CA PRO A 117 -14.53 0.25 -10.05
C PRO A 117 -13.91 0.47 -11.44
N ARG A 118 -14.74 0.83 -12.42
CA ARG A 118 -14.24 1.22 -13.75
C ARG A 118 -13.22 2.34 -13.62
N THR A 119 -12.06 2.15 -14.22
CA THR A 119 -10.93 3.07 -14.11
C THR A 119 -10.36 3.35 -15.49
N ILE A 120 -10.15 4.62 -15.81
CA ILE A 120 -9.53 5.07 -17.05
C ILE A 120 -8.31 5.92 -16.68
N VAL A 121 -7.20 5.64 -17.33
CA VAL A 121 -5.94 6.37 -17.10
C VAL A 121 -5.44 6.90 -18.44
N CYS A 122 -5.14 8.20 -18.51
CA CYS A 122 -4.67 8.85 -19.72
C CYS A 122 -3.69 9.99 -19.39
N GLU A 123 -3.03 10.52 -20.41
CA GLU A 123 -2.03 11.57 -20.26
C GLU A 123 -2.47 12.90 -20.86
N ARG A 124 -3.47 12.88 -21.75
CA ARG A 124 -3.90 14.09 -22.47
C ARG A 124 -5.21 14.63 -21.90
N PHE A 125 -5.33 15.94 -21.91
CA PHE A 125 -6.50 16.66 -21.39
C PHE A 125 -7.80 16.27 -22.07
N GLU A 126 -7.81 16.18 -23.41
CA GLU A 126 -9.01 15.83 -24.19
C GLU A 126 -9.49 14.42 -23.89
N GLU A 127 -8.55 13.49 -23.68
CA GLU A 127 -8.82 12.10 -23.30
C GLU A 127 -9.38 12.02 -21.88
N ALA A 128 -8.92 12.89 -20.97
CA ALA A 128 -9.45 12.95 -19.60
C ALA A 128 -10.91 13.46 -19.59
N LEU A 129 -11.25 14.44 -20.44
CA LEU A 129 -12.64 14.88 -20.59
C LEU A 129 -13.52 13.78 -21.17
N ALA A 130 -13.07 13.08 -22.20
CA ALA A 130 -13.80 11.94 -22.76
C ALA A 130 -14.00 10.82 -21.73
N ALA A 131 -12.96 10.52 -20.92
CA ALA A 131 -13.03 9.53 -19.84
C ALA A 131 -14.03 9.94 -18.74
N TYR A 132 -14.13 11.23 -18.41
CA TYR A 132 -15.13 11.72 -17.47
C TYR A 132 -16.56 11.44 -17.95
N GLU A 133 -16.85 11.71 -19.23
CA GLU A 133 -18.16 11.42 -19.83
C GLU A 133 -18.42 9.90 -19.91
N GLU A 134 -17.43 9.12 -20.35
CA GLU A 134 -17.53 7.65 -20.46
C GLU A 134 -17.81 6.98 -19.10
N LEU A 135 -17.26 7.52 -18.01
CA LEU A 135 -17.51 7.05 -16.65
C LEU A 135 -18.82 7.57 -16.05
N GLY A 136 -19.59 8.38 -16.77
CA GLY A 136 -20.93 8.83 -16.36
C GLY A 136 -20.98 10.13 -15.57
N GLY A 137 -19.91 10.93 -15.57
CA GLY A 137 -19.91 12.28 -14.98
C GLY A 137 -19.84 12.35 -13.44
N ASP A 138 -19.69 11.24 -12.75
CA ASP A 138 -19.42 11.19 -11.30
C ASP A 138 -18.18 10.33 -11.05
N VAL A 139 -17.04 10.98 -10.93
CA VAL A 139 -15.73 10.32 -10.90
C VAL A 139 -14.89 10.74 -9.71
N VAL A 140 -13.98 9.88 -9.33
CA VAL A 140 -12.90 10.17 -8.38
C VAL A 140 -11.59 10.26 -9.15
N VAL A 141 -10.98 11.43 -9.15
CA VAL A 141 -9.65 11.67 -9.71
C VAL A 141 -8.62 11.43 -8.62
N LYS A 142 -7.62 10.61 -8.92
CA LYS A 142 -6.58 10.20 -7.96
C LYS A 142 -5.19 10.47 -8.54
N PRO A 143 -4.21 10.90 -7.75
CA PRO A 143 -2.81 10.79 -8.16
C PRO A 143 -2.47 9.33 -8.47
N LEU A 144 -1.75 9.07 -9.56
CA LEU A 144 -1.34 7.70 -9.91
C LEU A 144 -0.53 7.06 -8.77
N PHE A 145 0.42 7.81 -8.23
CA PHE A 145 1.20 7.47 -7.04
C PHE A 145 0.77 8.37 -5.87
N GLY A 146 0.51 7.79 -4.72
CA GLY A 146 0.11 8.56 -3.54
C GLY A 146 -0.60 7.69 -2.51
N SER A 147 -0.68 8.19 -1.29
CA SER A 147 -1.29 7.50 -0.15
C SER A 147 -2.12 8.46 0.70
N GLU A 148 -2.84 7.91 1.68
CA GLU A 148 -3.57 8.66 2.69
C GLU A 148 -4.72 9.54 2.14
N GLY A 149 -5.19 9.30 0.92
CA GLY A 149 -6.26 10.08 0.31
C GLY A 149 -5.88 11.52 -0.07
N LYS A 150 -4.57 11.85 -0.05
CA LYS A 150 -4.08 13.17 -0.47
C LYS A 150 -4.21 13.32 -1.99
N GLY A 151 -4.68 14.50 -2.43
CA GLY A 151 -4.85 14.79 -3.85
C GLY A 151 -6.04 14.10 -4.53
N ILE A 152 -6.89 13.38 -3.79
CA ILE A 152 -8.09 12.75 -4.33
C ILE A 152 -9.22 13.77 -4.37
N VAL A 153 -9.88 13.88 -5.54
CA VAL A 153 -11.01 14.81 -5.79
C VAL A 153 -12.17 14.03 -6.41
N ARG A 154 -13.39 14.19 -5.90
CA ARG A 154 -14.61 13.75 -6.57
C ARG A 154 -15.13 14.89 -7.43
N ILE A 155 -15.52 14.59 -8.66
CA ILE A 155 -16.02 15.54 -9.65
C ILE A 155 -17.37 15.04 -10.13
N THR A 156 -18.38 15.92 -10.06
CA THR A 156 -19.77 15.61 -10.42
C THR A 156 -20.34 16.58 -11.46
N ASP A 157 -19.54 17.51 -11.95
CA ASP A 157 -19.94 18.48 -12.99
C ASP A 157 -18.77 18.79 -13.94
N GLY A 158 -19.13 19.11 -15.18
CA GLY A 158 -18.15 19.32 -16.26
C GLY A 158 -17.28 20.56 -16.10
N ASP A 159 -17.78 21.64 -15.45
CA ASP A 159 -16.96 22.84 -15.21
C ASP A 159 -15.85 22.56 -14.21
N THR A 160 -16.16 21.84 -13.13
CA THR A 160 -15.16 21.37 -12.17
C THR A 160 -14.18 20.39 -12.83
N ALA A 161 -14.67 19.47 -13.69
CA ALA A 161 -13.80 18.55 -14.44
C ALA A 161 -12.79 19.33 -15.28
N TYR A 162 -13.26 20.29 -16.07
CA TYR A 162 -12.40 21.13 -16.90
C TYR A 162 -11.30 21.83 -16.08
N ARG A 163 -11.66 22.46 -14.98
CA ARG A 163 -10.72 23.22 -14.14
C ARG A 163 -9.68 22.32 -13.44
N VAL A 164 -10.13 21.19 -12.90
CA VAL A 164 -9.23 20.23 -12.23
C VAL A 164 -8.26 19.62 -13.24
N PHE A 165 -8.75 19.24 -14.43
CA PHE A 165 -7.89 18.64 -15.45
C PHE A 165 -6.89 19.66 -16.01
N ARG A 166 -7.26 20.93 -16.20
CA ARG A 166 -6.32 21.98 -16.58
C ARG A 166 -5.24 22.20 -15.50
N ALA A 167 -5.60 22.14 -14.22
CA ALA A 167 -4.62 22.25 -13.14
C ALA A 167 -3.63 21.06 -13.12
N LEU A 168 -4.11 19.84 -13.38
CA LEU A 168 -3.27 18.64 -13.48
C LEU A 168 -2.32 18.70 -14.69
N GLU A 169 -2.80 19.23 -15.83
CA GLU A 169 -2.00 19.44 -17.04
C GLU A 169 -0.80 20.34 -16.78
N LEU A 170 -0.97 21.43 -16.03
CA LEU A 170 0.11 22.33 -15.65
C LEU A 170 1.21 21.60 -14.85
N GLY A 171 0.82 20.63 -14.03
CA GLY A 171 1.72 19.78 -13.26
C GLY A 171 2.30 18.60 -14.05
N ARG A 172 1.94 18.43 -15.33
CA ARG A 172 2.29 17.25 -16.14
C ARG A 172 1.92 15.94 -15.44
N SER A 173 0.76 15.93 -14.82
CA SER A 173 0.25 14.77 -14.08
C SER A 173 -0.51 13.84 -15.00
N ILE A 174 -0.45 12.54 -14.72
CA ILE A 174 -1.33 11.54 -15.31
C ILE A 174 -2.75 11.72 -14.75
N TYR A 175 -3.75 11.59 -15.59
CA TYR A 175 -5.14 11.56 -15.20
C TYR A 175 -5.56 10.12 -14.88
N CYS A 176 -5.82 9.83 -13.62
CA CYS A 176 -6.36 8.55 -13.18
C CYS A 176 -7.78 8.80 -12.67
N LEU A 177 -8.77 8.49 -13.50
CA LEU A 177 -10.19 8.65 -13.23
C LEU A 177 -10.80 7.30 -12.87
N GLN A 178 -11.58 7.27 -11.81
CA GLN A 178 -12.32 6.09 -11.39
C GLN A 178 -13.77 6.47 -11.15
N GLU A 179 -14.72 5.62 -11.59
CA GLU A 179 -16.14 5.85 -11.28
C GLU A 179 -16.35 5.96 -9.76
N PHE A 180 -17.24 6.85 -9.36
CA PHE A 180 -17.59 6.91 -7.94
C PHE A 180 -18.55 5.78 -7.59
N VAL A 181 -18.16 4.97 -6.61
CA VAL A 181 -19.00 3.88 -6.07
C VAL A 181 -19.70 4.41 -4.82
N PRO A 182 -21.03 4.47 -4.77
CA PRO A 182 -21.78 4.75 -3.55
C PRO A 182 -21.46 3.71 -2.47
N HIS A 183 -21.08 4.17 -1.27
CA HIS A 183 -20.57 3.29 -0.20
C HIS A 183 -20.96 3.76 1.21
N GLY A 184 -22.03 4.55 1.34
CA GLY A 184 -22.58 4.96 2.63
C GLY A 184 -21.58 5.66 3.58
N ARG A 185 -20.53 6.30 3.04
CA ARG A 185 -19.43 6.93 3.82
C ARG A 185 -18.65 5.97 4.70
N ALA A 186 -18.60 4.71 4.29
CA ALA A 186 -17.86 3.66 4.98
C ALA A 186 -17.00 2.88 3.98
N ASP A 187 -15.86 2.43 4.43
CA ASP A 187 -15.07 1.42 3.73
C ASP A 187 -14.53 0.38 4.71
N ILE A 188 -14.11 -0.73 4.18
CA ILE A 188 -13.52 -1.83 4.94
C ILE A 188 -12.04 -1.88 4.64
N ARG A 189 -11.22 -1.93 5.69
CA ARG A 189 -9.82 -2.31 5.56
C ARG A 189 -9.59 -3.67 6.17
N ALA A 190 -9.32 -4.65 5.32
CA ALA A 190 -8.87 -5.97 5.73
C ALA A 190 -7.33 -6.03 5.74
N PHE A 191 -6.75 -6.71 6.72
CA PHE A 191 -5.31 -6.94 6.80
C PHE A 191 -4.98 -8.38 6.51
N VAL A 192 -4.12 -8.57 5.52
CA VAL A 192 -3.61 -9.88 5.10
C VAL A 192 -2.15 -10.01 5.55
N VAL A 193 -1.80 -11.17 6.10
CA VAL A 193 -0.42 -11.57 6.41
C VAL A 193 -0.28 -13.06 6.14
N GLY A 194 0.70 -13.47 5.36
CA GLY A 194 1.00 -14.87 5.11
C GLY A 194 -0.20 -15.68 4.60
N GLY A 195 -0.97 -15.12 3.67
CA GLY A 195 -2.14 -15.79 3.10
C GLY A 195 -3.34 -15.93 4.05
N ARG A 196 -3.39 -15.16 5.14
CA ARG A 196 -4.51 -15.13 6.10
C ARG A 196 -4.98 -13.71 6.36
N VAL A 197 -6.28 -13.50 6.47
CA VAL A 197 -6.85 -12.24 6.98
C VAL A 197 -6.72 -12.27 8.50
N ILE A 198 -5.85 -11.41 9.04
CA ILE A 198 -5.56 -11.35 10.49
C ILE A 198 -6.52 -10.45 11.25
N GLY A 199 -7.32 -9.66 10.54
CA GLY A 199 -8.34 -8.79 11.09
C GLY A 199 -8.87 -7.82 10.06
N ALA A 200 -10.04 -7.26 10.32
CA ALA A 200 -10.67 -6.25 9.49
C ALA A 200 -11.29 -5.16 10.36
N MET A 201 -11.42 -3.95 9.78
CA MET A 201 -12.11 -2.85 10.41
C MET A 201 -12.99 -2.11 9.40
N LEU A 202 -14.15 -1.68 9.84
CA LEU A 202 -15.00 -0.74 9.12
C LEU A 202 -14.55 0.67 9.49
N ARG A 203 -14.23 1.49 8.48
CA ARG A 203 -13.87 2.90 8.68
C ARG A 203 -15.05 3.78 8.29
N ARG A 204 -15.54 4.61 9.19
CA ARG A 204 -16.63 5.55 8.96
C ARG A 204 -16.14 6.99 9.01
N ALA A 205 -16.59 7.80 8.07
CA ALA A 205 -16.26 9.21 7.99
C ALA A 205 -17.51 10.09 7.86
N GLN A 206 -17.35 11.40 8.09
CA GLN A 206 -18.43 12.35 7.86
C GLN A 206 -18.67 12.62 6.35
N GLY A 207 -17.62 12.50 5.55
CA GLY A 207 -17.66 12.65 4.08
C GLY A 207 -17.46 11.32 3.37
N TRP A 208 -17.33 11.38 2.05
CA TRP A 208 -17.11 10.21 1.21
C TRP A 208 -15.67 9.66 1.29
N LYS A 209 -14.69 10.44 1.79
CA LYS A 209 -13.32 9.98 2.04
C LYS A 209 -13.24 9.29 3.39
N THR A 210 -12.88 8.02 3.39
CA THR A 210 -12.90 7.16 4.58
C THR A 210 -11.50 6.80 5.10
N ASN A 211 -10.47 7.50 4.61
CA ASN A 211 -9.11 7.28 5.08
C ASN A 211 -8.92 7.66 6.56
N ALA A 212 -8.24 6.83 7.34
CA ALA A 212 -7.96 7.08 8.75
C ALA A 212 -7.17 8.39 8.98
N SER A 213 -6.29 8.77 8.05
CA SER A 213 -5.56 10.05 8.06
C SER A 213 -6.47 11.27 7.89
N GLN A 214 -7.70 11.10 7.40
CA GLN A 214 -8.74 12.12 7.26
C GLN A 214 -9.74 12.12 8.42
N GLY A 215 -9.42 11.41 9.52
CA GLY A 215 -10.24 11.39 10.73
C GLY A 215 -11.34 10.32 10.77
N ALA A 216 -11.34 9.36 9.86
CA ALA A 216 -12.28 8.25 9.93
C ALA A 216 -12.04 7.41 11.19
N LYS A 217 -13.14 6.99 11.83
CA LYS A 217 -13.11 6.09 12.98
C LYS A 217 -13.16 4.66 12.52
N GLY A 218 -12.28 3.82 13.06
CA GLY A 218 -12.26 2.37 12.82
C GLY A 218 -13.07 1.65 13.89
N GLU A 219 -13.98 0.77 13.44
CA GLU A 219 -14.74 -0.15 14.26
C GLU A 219 -14.32 -1.58 13.90
N PRO A 220 -14.25 -2.52 14.86
CA PRO A 220 -13.92 -3.90 14.55
C PRO A 220 -14.97 -4.50 13.62
N LEU A 221 -14.52 -5.27 12.62
CA LEU A 221 -15.40 -5.98 11.69
C LEU A 221 -14.98 -7.44 11.65
N GLU A 222 -15.93 -8.34 11.90
CA GLU A 222 -15.72 -9.76 11.62
C GLU A 222 -15.95 -10.00 10.12
N PRO A 223 -14.91 -10.38 9.36
CA PRO A 223 -15.04 -10.53 7.92
C PRO A 223 -15.80 -11.81 7.57
N ASP A 224 -16.78 -11.72 6.67
CA ASP A 224 -17.43 -12.87 6.07
C ASP A 224 -16.49 -13.61 5.09
N GLU A 225 -16.89 -14.81 4.65
CA GLU A 225 -16.10 -15.65 3.74
C GLU A 225 -15.77 -14.92 2.41
N ARG A 226 -16.71 -14.13 1.92
CA ARG A 226 -16.56 -13.38 0.68
C ARG A 226 -15.52 -12.26 0.84
N LEU A 227 -15.56 -11.52 1.94
CA LEU A 227 -14.58 -10.49 2.25
C LEU A 227 -13.18 -11.08 2.43
N ILE A 228 -13.10 -12.26 3.07
CA ILE A 228 -11.85 -13.01 3.21
C ILE A 228 -11.31 -13.39 1.84
N ASP A 229 -12.11 -14.04 0.97
CA ASP A 229 -11.67 -14.44 -0.38
C ASP A 229 -11.18 -13.25 -1.20
N LEU A 230 -11.97 -12.16 -1.26
CA LEU A 230 -11.59 -10.96 -1.99
C LEU A 230 -10.27 -10.38 -1.49
N SER A 231 -10.08 -10.32 -0.17
CA SER A 231 -8.86 -9.77 0.44
C SER A 231 -7.63 -10.62 0.12
N LEU A 232 -7.73 -11.93 0.21
CA LEU A 232 -6.65 -12.86 -0.08
C LEU A 232 -6.27 -12.85 -1.56
N ARG A 233 -7.26 -12.87 -2.44
CA ARG A 233 -7.03 -12.78 -3.89
C ARG A 233 -6.41 -11.44 -4.27
N ALA A 234 -6.89 -10.33 -3.73
CA ALA A 234 -6.33 -9.00 -3.99
C ALA A 234 -4.86 -8.89 -3.56
N ALA A 235 -4.51 -9.37 -2.36
CA ALA A 235 -3.11 -9.40 -1.90
C ALA A 235 -2.22 -10.26 -2.81
N ARG A 236 -2.72 -11.43 -3.25
CA ARG A 236 -2.01 -12.34 -4.16
C ARG A 236 -1.77 -11.72 -5.53
N VAL A 237 -2.74 -10.96 -6.05
CA VAL A 237 -2.64 -10.31 -7.38
C VAL A 237 -1.45 -9.35 -7.47
N VAL A 238 -1.14 -8.64 -6.38
CA VAL A 238 0.03 -7.74 -6.32
C VAL A 238 1.29 -8.44 -5.79
N GLY A 239 1.20 -9.70 -5.39
CA GLY A 239 2.32 -10.47 -4.84
C GLY A 239 2.70 -10.09 -3.41
N ALA A 240 1.77 -9.52 -2.65
CA ALA A 240 2.04 -9.03 -1.30
C ALA A 240 1.92 -10.14 -0.25
N GLU A 241 2.95 -10.30 0.58
CA GLU A 241 2.93 -11.16 1.76
C GLU A 241 2.11 -10.54 2.89
N HIS A 242 2.16 -9.21 3.01
CA HIS A 242 1.27 -8.48 3.89
C HIS A 242 0.68 -7.27 3.17
N ALA A 243 -0.60 -7.06 3.37
CA ALA A 243 -1.32 -5.98 2.71
C ALA A 243 -2.46 -5.44 3.57
N GLY A 244 -2.78 -4.18 3.36
CA GLY A 244 -4.06 -3.59 3.74
C GLY A 244 -4.93 -3.46 2.50
N VAL A 245 -5.99 -4.24 2.40
CA VAL A 245 -6.92 -4.22 1.27
C VAL A 245 -8.10 -3.31 1.61
N ASP A 246 -8.32 -2.29 0.77
CA ASP A 246 -9.43 -1.36 0.92
C ASP A 246 -10.60 -1.78 0.02
N ILE A 247 -11.75 -1.97 0.63
CA ILE A 247 -12.93 -2.53 0.01
C ILE A 247 -14.14 -1.64 0.34
N LEU A 248 -14.88 -1.23 -0.68
CA LEU A 248 -16.14 -0.52 -0.51
C LEU A 248 -17.30 -1.51 -0.37
N PRO A 249 -18.09 -1.44 0.71
CA PRO A 249 -19.40 -2.06 0.75
C PRO A 249 -20.32 -1.23 -0.16
N ARG A 250 -20.95 -1.88 -1.14
CA ARG A 250 -21.87 -1.23 -2.08
C ARG A 250 -23.29 -1.27 -1.55
N ASP A 251 -24.13 -0.35 -2.03
CA ASP A 251 -25.54 -0.29 -1.62
C ASP A 251 -26.34 -1.51 -2.08
N ASP A 252 -25.85 -2.24 -3.10
CA ASP A 252 -26.46 -3.51 -3.59
C ASP A 252 -26.03 -4.76 -2.78
N GLY A 253 -25.27 -4.58 -1.70
CA GLY A 253 -24.76 -5.66 -0.86
C GLY A 253 -23.49 -6.32 -1.40
N GLU A 254 -22.98 -5.84 -2.55
CA GLU A 254 -21.73 -6.31 -3.14
C GLU A 254 -20.52 -5.56 -2.58
N TYR A 255 -19.33 -6.08 -2.85
CA TYR A 255 -18.06 -5.45 -2.50
C TYR A 255 -17.33 -4.95 -3.75
N SER A 256 -16.49 -3.92 -3.59
CA SER A 256 -15.61 -3.42 -4.62
C SER A 256 -14.22 -3.14 -4.06
N VAL A 257 -13.19 -3.82 -4.57
CA VAL A 257 -11.79 -3.62 -4.14
C VAL A 257 -11.24 -2.37 -4.81
N ILE A 258 -10.79 -1.39 -4.02
CA ILE A 258 -10.33 -0.09 -4.54
C ILE A 258 -8.83 0.15 -4.42
N GLU A 259 -8.16 -0.55 -3.52
CA GLU A 259 -6.72 -0.37 -3.29
C GLU A 259 -6.14 -1.58 -2.56
N VAL A 260 -4.91 -1.94 -2.90
CA VAL A 260 -4.09 -2.89 -2.15
C VAL A 260 -2.82 -2.18 -1.70
N ASN A 261 -2.73 -1.90 -0.41
CA ASN A 261 -1.59 -1.19 0.17
C ASN A 261 -0.55 -2.20 0.67
N THR A 262 0.61 -2.23 0.07
CA THR A 262 1.72 -3.16 0.37
C THR A 262 2.69 -2.66 1.45
N ILE A 263 2.52 -1.44 1.93
CA ILE A 263 3.20 -0.91 3.13
C ILE A 263 2.12 -0.36 4.09
N PRO A 264 1.16 -1.19 4.53
CA PRO A 264 0.01 -0.69 5.28
C PRO A 264 0.41 -0.22 6.68
N GLY A 265 -0.23 0.87 7.13
CA GLY A 265 -0.21 1.24 8.54
C GLY A 265 -1.27 0.44 9.30
N TRP A 266 -0.90 -0.15 10.44
CA TRP A 266 -1.79 -1.00 11.26
C TRP A 266 -2.16 -0.42 12.63
N ARG A 267 -1.80 0.85 12.90
CA ARG A 267 -2.13 1.49 14.19
C ARG A 267 -3.65 1.56 14.43
N ALA A 268 -4.41 1.91 13.39
CA ALA A 268 -5.86 1.96 13.46
C ALA A 268 -6.49 0.57 13.65
N LEU A 269 -5.98 -0.46 12.97
CA LEU A 269 -6.42 -1.83 13.16
C LEU A 269 -6.22 -2.26 14.62
N ARG A 270 -5.03 -2.04 15.17
CA ARG A 270 -4.76 -2.39 16.58
C ARG A 270 -5.68 -1.67 17.55
N ALA A 271 -5.97 -0.39 17.29
CA ALA A 271 -6.88 0.39 18.13
C ALA A 271 -8.33 -0.14 18.05
N ALA A 272 -8.77 -0.57 16.87
CA ALA A 272 -10.14 -1.06 16.67
C ALA A 272 -10.33 -2.51 17.15
N THR A 273 -9.37 -3.40 16.89
CA THR A 273 -9.55 -4.86 17.05
C THR A 273 -8.64 -5.49 18.11
N GLY A 274 -7.62 -4.79 18.60
CA GLY A 274 -6.58 -5.35 19.46
C GLY A 274 -5.54 -6.21 18.73
N VAL A 275 -5.68 -6.48 17.43
CA VAL A 275 -4.78 -7.34 16.65
C VAL A 275 -3.38 -6.72 16.58
N ASP A 276 -2.36 -7.50 16.94
CA ASP A 276 -0.95 -7.12 16.81
C ASP A 276 -0.40 -7.57 15.44
N ALA A 277 -0.65 -6.76 14.40
CA ALA A 277 -0.20 -7.05 13.04
C ALA A 277 1.32 -7.16 12.92
N ALA A 278 2.08 -6.43 13.73
CA ALA A 278 3.54 -6.54 13.74
C ALA A 278 3.99 -7.93 14.22
N ARG A 279 3.33 -8.48 15.24
CA ARG A 279 3.59 -9.85 15.71
C ARG A 279 3.25 -10.85 14.63
N CYS A 280 2.06 -10.75 14.02
CA CYS A 280 1.66 -11.67 12.95
C CYS A 280 2.64 -11.67 11.79
N LEU A 281 3.11 -10.48 11.39
CA LEU A 281 4.07 -10.33 10.29
C LEU A 281 5.45 -10.92 10.65
N VAL A 282 5.96 -10.63 11.85
CA VAL A 282 7.24 -11.19 12.31
C VAL A 282 7.14 -12.71 12.41
N ASP A 283 6.10 -13.24 13.02
CA ASP A 283 5.90 -14.69 13.16
C ASP A 283 5.89 -15.38 11.79
N HIS A 284 5.13 -14.84 10.83
CA HIS A 284 5.09 -15.35 9.46
C HIS A 284 6.47 -15.35 8.78
N VAL A 285 7.19 -14.23 8.84
CA VAL A 285 8.51 -14.12 8.18
C VAL A 285 9.53 -15.07 8.83
N LEU A 286 9.49 -15.24 10.15
CA LEU A 286 10.37 -16.15 10.86
C LEU A 286 10.10 -17.62 10.53
N GLU A 287 8.82 -18.00 10.38
CA GLU A 287 8.41 -19.33 9.91
C GLU A 287 8.97 -19.61 8.50
N GLU A 288 8.80 -18.65 7.56
CA GLU A 288 9.25 -18.78 6.17
C GLU A 288 10.80 -18.94 6.04
N VAL A 289 11.57 -18.27 6.90
CA VAL A 289 13.04 -18.40 6.90
C VAL A 289 13.55 -19.54 7.79
N GLY A 290 12.65 -20.35 8.36
CA GLY A 290 13.01 -21.50 9.19
C GLY A 290 13.67 -21.13 10.53
N TRP A 291 13.35 -19.96 11.09
CA TRP A 291 13.87 -19.53 12.39
C TRP A 291 13.17 -20.27 13.53
N SER A 292 13.91 -21.09 14.25
CA SER A 292 13.48 -21.81 15.45
C SER A 292 14.24 -21.28 16.67
N GLY A 293 14.03 -19.97 16.98
CA GLY A 293 14.73 -19.24 18.03
C GLY A 293 14.67 -19.78 19.44
#